data_d8646c4a3881eeebc3591c20c248afab
#
_entry.id   d8646c4a3881eeebc3591c20c248afab
#
_cell.length_a   1.000
_cell.length_b   1.000
_cell.length_c   1.000
_cell.angle_alpha   90.00
_cell.angle_beta   90.00
_cell.angle_gamma   90.00
#
_symmetry.space_group_name_H-M   'P 1'
#
loop_
_entity.id
_entity.type
_entity.pdbx_description
1 polymer ?
#
loop_
_entity_poly.entity_id
_entity_poly.type
_entity_poly.pdbx_seq_one_letter_code
_entity_poly.pdbx_strand_id
1 'polypeptide(L)'
;MAIAVDAMGGDRPLTVQVEAAVQAVKDFGVEVIIVGAEAQINQQLKQYSYDQQKVRVVNSTEIVEMNESPANALRQKKDSSIRVSVDLVKAGEAEAVVSAGNTGASMATAKYVLKSIEGIERPAIASIMPSIHRNHTYVLLDVGANTDCKPLYLFQFALMGDAYARTYLHLENPRVALLNVGEEEGKGYLDLKETFDLLKQSTLNFVGNIEGKAMFKDRVDVVVCDGFIGNIALKVAEGTFDFVRSILREEVQRSWLSKLGYLAMRAPFQQLRKRADYSEVGGAPLLGVNGVVIICHGSSKVHTLRNAIKHAQECAEQKLNDKIAVEVSENLEVIKQAKIMNGESI
;
A
#
# COMPACT_ATOMS: atom_id res chain seq x y z
N MET A 1 15.32 0.33 15.45
CA MET A 1 14.31 0.87 14.49
C MET A 1 12.95 0.28 14.82
N ALA A 2 12.01 1.13 15.25
CA ALA A 2 10.72 0.67 15.75
C ALA A 2 9.58 0.94 14.75
N ILE A 3 8.63 0.00 14.64
CA ILE A 3 7.43 0.14 13.83
C ILE A 3 6.21 0.29 14.73
N ALA A 4 5.46 1.39 14.59
CA ALA A 4 4.22 1.60 15.31
C ALA A 4 3.09 0.77 14.68
N VAL A 5 2.36 0.01 15.52
CA VAL A 5 1.25 -0.84 15.11
C VAL A 5 -0.03 -0.31 15.76
N ASP A 6 -0.95 0.17 14.95
CA ASP A 6 -2.30 0.54 15.38
C ASP A 6 -3.07 -0.74 15.77
N ALA A 7 -3.17 -0.99 17.07
CA ALA A 7 -3.73 -2.22 17.60
C ALA A 7 -5.25 -2.21 17.73
N MET A 8 -5.89 -1.04 17.62
CA MET A 8 -7.34 -0.90 17.80
C MET A 8 -8.08 -0.73 16.47
N GLY A 9 -7.34 -0.61 15.35
CA GLY A 9 -7.94 -0.49 14.02
C GLY A 9 -8.33 -1.84 13.41
N GLY A 10 -9.41 -1.84 12.60
CA GLY A 10 -9.84 -2.99 11.81
C GLY A 10 -11.03 -3.76 12.36
N ASP A 11 -11.47 -4.75 11.55
CA ASP A 11 -12.65 -5.60 11.85
C ASP A 11 -12.29 -6.81 12.73
N ARG A 12 -11.00 -7.03 12.97
CA ARG A 12 -10.50 -8.19 13.72
C ARG A 12 -10.25 -7.83 15.18
N PRO A 13 -10.39 -8.82 16.10
CA PRO A 13 -10.07 -8.61 17.51
C PRO A 13 -8.61 -8.16 17.71
N LEU A 14 -8.37 -7.40 18.76
CA LEU A 14 -7.03 -6.96 19.23
C LEU A 14 -5.98 -8.08 19.25
N THR A 15 -6.41 -9.32 19.54
CA THR A 15 -5.55 -10.49 19.55
C THR A 15 -4.78 -10.70 18.25
N VAL A 16 -5.38 -10.35 17.10
CA VAL A 16 -4.77 -10.51 15.78
C VAL A 16 -3.62 -9.53 15.57
N GLN A 17 -3.79 -8.27 15.99
CA GLN A 17 -2.75 -7.24 15.90
C GLN A 17 -1.59 -7.55 16.85
N VAL A 18 -1.89 -7.93 18.10
CA VAL A 18 -0.86 -8.28 19.07
C VAL A 18 -0.08 -9.52 18.64
N GLU A 19 -0.77 -10.57 18.18
CA GLU A 19 -0.11 -11.79 17.69
C GLU A 19 0.78 -11.49 16.47
N ALA A 20 0.30 -10.67 15.52
CA ALA A 20 1.08 -10.28 14.35
C ALA A 20 2.36 -9.53 14.74
N ALA A 21 2.26 -8.59 15.69
CA ALA A 21 3.39 -7.84 16.21
C ALA A 21 4.42 -8.77 16.89
N VAL A 22 3.96 -9.68 17.74
CA VAL A 22 4.84 -10.66 18.40
C VAL A 22 5.52 -11.58 17.38
N GLN A 23 4.77 -12.07 16.36
CA GLN A 23 5.36 -12.88 15.30
C GLN A 23 6.38 -12.10 14.47
N ALA A 24 6.14 -10.82 14.18
CA ALA A 24 7.09 -9.98 13.46
C ALA A 24 8.39 -9.78 14.25
N VAL A 25 8.30 -9.54 15.56
CA VAL A 25 9.49 -9.48 16.44
C VAL A 25 10.29 -10.78 16.39
N LYS A 26 9.60 -11.93 16.46
CA LYS A 26 10.23 -13.25 16.47
C LYS A 26 10.85 -13.61 15.13
N ASP A 27 10.16 -13.36 14.03
CA ASP A 27 10.55 -13.84 12.70
C ASP A 27 11.53 -12.90 12.01
N PHE A 28 11.44 -11.58 12.27
CA PHE A 28 12.22 -10.55 11.56
C PHE A 28 13.15 -9.75 12.47
N GLY A 29 13.02 -9.92 13.80
CA GLY A 29 13.85 -9.19 14.75
C GLY A 29 13.54 -7.69 14.84
N VAL A 30 12.43 -7.23 14.28
CA VAL A 30 11.99 -5.83 14.29
C VAL A 30 11.56 -5.39 15.70
N GLU A 31 11.79 -4.13 16.05
CA GLU A 31 11.20 -3.52 17.24
C GLU A 31 9.80 -3.00 16.92
N VAL A 32 8.84 -3.21 17.80
CA VAL A 32 7.46 -2.76 17.60
C VAL A 32 6.96 -1.92 18.77
N ILE A 33 6.14 -0.92 18.43
CA ILE A 33 5.39 -0.12 19.40
C ILE A 33 3.91 -0.41 19.16
N ILE A 34 3.28 -1.15 20.08
CA ILE A 34 1.86 -1.51 19.96
C ILE A 34 1.06 -0.38 20.61
N VAL A 35 0.22 0.29 19.82
CA VAL A 35 -0.56 1.46 20.24
C VAL A 35 -2.03 1.10 20.42
N GLY A 36 -2.58 1.32 21.61
CA GLY A 36 -3.98 1.04 21.90
C GLY A 36 -4.28 0.97 23.42
N ALA A 37 -5.35 0.29 23.78
CA ALA A 37 -5.75 0.10 25.18
C ALA A 37 -4.70 -0.73 25.95
N GLU A 38 -3.78 -0.07 26.64
CA GLU A 38 -2.59 -0.67 27.27
C GLU A 38 -2.90 -1.90 28.13
N ALA A 39 -3.94 -1.80 28.97
CA ALA A 39 -4.32 -2.90 29.87
C ALA A 39 -4.71 -4.18 29.06
N GLN A 40 -5.44 -4.00 27.96
CA GLN A 40 -5.87 -5.11 27.10
C GLN A 40 -4.69 -5.69 26.32
N ILE A 41 -3.82 -4.83 25.76
CA ILE A 41 -2.60 -5.23 25.04
C ILE A 41 -1.70 -6.05 25.98
N ASN A 42 -1.42 -5.55 27.18
CA ASN A 42 -0.58 -6.23 28.17
C ASN A 42 -1.18 -7.56 28.63
N GLN A 43 -2.51 -7.66 28.73
CA GLN A 43 -3.19 -8.92 29.01
C GLN A 43 -2.98 -9.95 27.89
N GLN A 44 -3.06 -9.54 26.63
CA GLN A 44 -2.82 -10.41 25.47
C GLN A 44 -1.34 -10.82 25.38
N LEU A 45 -0.42 -9.90 25.57
CA LEU A 45 1.02 -10.16 25.51
C LEU A 45 1.48 -11.25 26.48
N LYS A 46 0.80 -11.41 27.64
CA LYS A 46 1.09 -12.49 28.61
C LYS A 46 0.90 -13.90 28.05
N GLN A 47 0.17 -14.04 26.93
CA GLN A 47 -0.08 -15.35 26.30
C GLN A 47 1.05 -15.80 25.37
N TYR A 48 2.02 -14.92 25.10
CA TYR A 48 3.10 -15.15 24.13
C TYR A 48 4.48 -15.10 24.79
N SER A 49 5.41 -15.86 24.22
CA SER A 49 6.83 -15.74 24.54
C SER A 49 7.50 -14.89 23.45
N TYR A 50 8.10 -13.76 23.82
CA TYR A 50 8.74 -12.82 22.91
C TYR A 50 9.88 -12.06 23.61
N ASP A 51 10.71 -11.39 22.85
CA ASP A 51 11.75 -10.49 23.37
C ASP A 51 11.11 -9.18 23.88
N GLN A 52 11.02 -9.06 25.20
CA GLN A 52 10.39 -7.90 25.85
C GLN A 52 11.12 -6.57 25.56
N GLN A 53 12.41 -6.62 25.23
CA GLN A 53 13.17 -5.41 24.89
C GLN A 53 12.77 -4.83 23.52
N LYS A 54 12.14 -5.65 22.67
CA LYS A 54 11.72 -5.27 21.32
C LYS A 54 10.24 -4.90 21.21
N VAL A 55 9.51 -4.93 22.29
CA VAL A 55 8.08 -4.58 22.32
C VAL A 55 7.83 -3.49 23.34
N ARG A 56 7.35 -2.35 22.89
CA ARG A 56 6.85 -1.26 23.74
C ARG A 56 5.34 -1.12 23.54
N VAL A 57 4.62 -0.82 24.60
CA VAL A 57 3.18 -0.50 24.54
C VAL A 57 3.01 1.00 24.80
N VAL A 58 2.18 1.65 24.00
CA VAL A 58 1.79 3.05 24.18
C VAL A 58 0.27 3.10 24.29
N ASN A 59 -0.22 3.72 25.36
CA ASN A 59 -1.65 3.82 25.60
C ASN A 59 -2.32 4.79 24.64
N SER A 60 -3.52 4.43 24.17
CA SER A 60 -4.48 5.32 23.54
C SER A 60 -5.89 5.00 24.04
N THR A 61 -6.73 6.02 24.16
CA THR A 61 -8.05 5.88 24.81
C THR A 61 -9.21 5.89 23.83
N GLU A 62 -8.96 6.32 22.58
CA GLU A 62 -9.98 6.47 21.57
C GLU A 62 -9.78 5.49 20.41
N ILE A 63 -10.89 5.07 19.80
CA ILE A 63 -10.90 4.15 18.66
C ILE A 63 -11.63 4.85 17.50
N VAL A 64 -11.04 4.80 16.31
CA VAL A 64 -11.70 5.22 15.07
C VAL A 64 -12.43 4.02 14.47
N GLU A 65 -13.75 4.12 14.38
CA GLU A 65 -14.58 3.07 13.80
C GLU A 65 -14.42 2.98 12.27
N MET A 66 -14.63 1.79 11.70
CA MET A 66 -14.45 1.55 10.27
C MET A 66 -15.35 2.38 9.36
N ASN A 67 -16.55 2.74 9.84
CA ASN A 67 -17.54 3.56 9.13
C ASN A 67 -17.51 5.05 9.52
N GLU A 68 -16.55 5.47 10.34
CA GLU A 68 -16.46 6.85 10.81
C GLU A 68 -15.92 7.78 9.72
N SER A 69 -16.46 9.01 9.66
CA SER A 69 -15.97 10.04 8.76
C SER A 69 -14.50 10.38 9.05
N PRO A 70 -13.59 10.32 8.06
CA PRO A 70 -12.18 10.69 8.25
C PRO A 70 -11.99 12.09 8.82
N ALA A 71 -12.81 13.05 8.41
CA ALA A 71 -12.74 14.44 8.90
C ALA A 71 -13.13 14.55 10.38
N ASN A 72 -14.13 13.77 10.82
CA ASN A 72 -14.54 13.74 12.23
C ASN A 72 -13.49 13.05 13.10
N ALA A 73 -12.99 11.89 12.65
CA ALA A 73 -11.92 11.18 13.34
C ALA A 73 -10.70 12.09 13.56
N LEU A 74 -10.25 12.78 12.51
CA LEU A 74 -9.10 13.68 12.58
C LEU A 74 -9.30 14.85 13.56
N ARG A 75 -10.52 15.42 13.61
CA ARG A 75 -10.81 16.61 14.43
C ARG A 75 -11.06 16.26 15.89
N GLN A 76 -11.78 15.19 16.15
CA GLN A 76 -12.33 14.87 17.48
C GLN A 76 -11.51 13.82 18.23
N LYS A 77 -10.92 12.83 17.53
CA LYS A 77 -10.20 11.70 18.15
C LYS A 77 -8.69 11.87 18.09
N LYS A 78 -8.20 12.80 18.91
CA LYS A 78 -6.75 13.12 18.95
C LYS A 78 -5.92 12.11 19.73
N ASP A 79 -6.56 11.28 20.55
CA ASP A 79 -5.93 10.20 21.31
C ASP A 79 -6.32 8.80 20.73
N SER A 80 -6.70 8.75 19.47
CA SER A 80 -6.94 7.48 18.79
C SER A 80 -5.65 6.74 18.48
N SER A 81 -5.71 5.41 18.47
CA SER A 81 -4.55 4.56 18.24
C SER A 81 -3.82 4.88 16.92
N ILE A 82 -4.58 5.16 15.85
CA ILE A 82 -3.97 5.58 14.57
C ILE A 82 -3.31 6.96 14.70
N ARG A 83 -3.93 7.91 15.43
CA ARG A 83 -3.34 9.24 15.60
C ARG A 83 -2.05 9.19 16.42
N VAL A 84 -2.06 8.49 17.54
CA VAL A 84 -0.88 8.28 18.37
C VAL A 84 0.23 7.55 17.62
N SER A 85 -0.12 6.52 16.83
CA SER A 85 0.86 5.80 15.98
C SER A 85 1.57 6.73 14.97
N VAL A 86 0.82 7.63 14.34
CA VAL A 86 1.38 8.58 13.37
C VAL A 86 2.18 9.69 14.08
N ASP A 87 1.73 10.14 15.27
CA ASP A 87 2.47 11.12 16.07
C ASP A 87 3.83 10.57 16.54
N LEU A 88 3.94 9.25 16.84
CA LEU A 88 5.22 8.59 17.15
C LEU A 88 6.19 8.64 15.96
N VAL A 89 5.70 8.47 14.73
CA VAL A 89 6.54 8.62 13.54
C VAL A 89 7.01 10.08 13.39
N LYS A 90 6.11 11.04 13.56
CA LYS A 90 6.48 12.46 13.52
C LYS A 90 7.51 12.86 14.57
N ALA A 91 7.44 12.24 15.75
CA ALA A 91 8.39 12.48 16.84
C ALA A 91 9.75 11.78 16.63
N GLY A 92 9.89 10.91 15.62
CA GLY A 92 11.09 10.08 15.39
C GLY A 92 11.24 8.93 16.39
N GLU A 93 10.15 8.58 17.11
CA GLU A 93 10.12 7.43 18.03
C GLU A 93 9.80 6.12 17.31
N ALA A 94 9.17 6.22 16.13
CA ALA A 94 8.94 5.13 15.19
C ALA A 94 9.35 5.55 13.78
N GLU A 95 9.77 4.58 12.95
CA GLU A 95 10.15 4.81 11.55
C GLU A 95 8.95 4.67 10.60
N ALA A 96 7.97 3.88 11.00
CA ALA A 96 6.79 3.61 10.20
C ALA A 96 5.56 3.28 11.05
N VAL A 97 4.38 3.39 10.41
CA VAL A 97 3.09 2.98 10.96
C VAL A 97 2.50 1.84 10.13
N VAL A 98 1.90 0.86 10.83
CA VAL A 98 1.04 -0.16 10.23
C VAL A 98 -0.35 -0.06 10.86
N SER A 99 -1.38 0.10 10.03
CA SER A 99 -2.78 0.16 10.49
C SER A 99 -3.68 -0.68 9.60
N ALA A 100 -4.59 -1.44 10.23
CA ALA A 100 -5.71 -2.11 9.57
C ALA A 100 -7.04 -1.37 9.80
N GLY A 101 -6.99 -0.14 10.30
CA GLY A 101 -8.15 0.69 10.58
C GLY A 101 -8.80 1.30 9.34
N ASN A 102 -9.66 2.27 9.58
CA ASN A 102 -10.34 3.03 8.55
C ASN A 102 -9.33 3.71 7.61
N THR A 103 -9.30 3.28 6.35
CA THR A 103 -8.35 3.76 5.33
C THR A 103 -8.37 5.28 5.19
N GLY A 104 -9.56 5.88 5.09
CA GLY A 104 -9.71 7.32 4.94
C GLY A 104 -9.18 8.09 6.16
N ALA A 105 -9.43 7.59 7.37
CA ALA A 105 -8.93 8.19 8.60
C ALA A 105 -7.40 8.06 8.72
N SER A 106 -6.85 6.90 8.35
CA SER A 106 -5.39 6.68 8.31
C SER A 106 -4.70 7.64 7.35
N MET A 107 -5.24 7.78 6.13
CA MET A 107 -4.74 8.73 5.12
C MET A 107 -4.83 10.18 5.58
N ALA A 108 -6.01 10.60 6.10
CA ALA A 108 -6.23 11.97 6.56
C ALA A 108 -5.29 12.30 7.73
N THR A 109 -5.12 11.37 8.67
CA THR A 109 -4.22 11.52 9.81
C THR A 109 -2.76 11.60 9.36
N ALA A 110 -2.31 10.68 8.50
CA ALA A 110 -0.96 10.69 7.97
C ALA A 110 -0.66 12.00 7.22
N LYS A 111 -1.53 12.43 6.29
CA LYS A 111 -1.36 13.69 5.56
C LYS A 111 -1.34 14.92 6.49
N TYR A 112 -2.20 14.94 7.50
CA TYR A 112 -2.29 16.08 8.43
C TYR A 112 -1.06 16.18 9.32
N VAL A 113 -0.62 15.06 9.89
CA VAL A 113 0.45 15.00 10.89
C VAL A 113 1.83 15.04 10.27
N LEU A 114 2.08 14.15 9.29
CA LEU A 114 3.39 14.00 8.66
C LEU A 114 3.62 15.03 7.54
N LYS A 115 2.54 15.59 6.97
CA LYS A 115 2.56 16.44 5.77
C LYS A 115 3.01 15.65 4.53
N SER A 116 2.85 16.28 3.36
CA SER A 116 3.40 15.72 2.11
C SER A 116 4.90 15.96 2.02
N ILE A 117 5.60 15.09 1.30
CA ILE A 117 6.97 15.34 0.84
C ILE A 117 6.96 16.60 0.00
N GLU A 118 7.99 17.44 0.10
CA GLU A 118 8.10 18.69 -0.66
C GLU A 118 7.98 18.39 -2.16
N GLY A 119 7.14 19.14 -2.85
CA GLY A 119 6.85 18.96 -4.26
C GLY A 119 5.74 17.93 -4.56
N ILE A 120 5.25 17.18 -3.59
CA ILE A 120 4.11 16.25 -3.74
C ILE A 120 2.81 16.90 -3.27
N GLU A 121 1.85 17.06 -4.17
CA GLU A 121 0.54 17.67 -3.89
C GLU A 121 -0.42 16.67 -3.21
N ARG A 122 -0.40 15.42 -3.65
CA ARG A 122 -1.31 14.38 -3.17
C ARG A 122 -0.57 13.08 -2.86
N PRO A 123 -0.70 12.55 -1.65
CA PRO A 123 -0.26 11.18 -1.37
C PRO A 123 -1.14 10.18 -2.15
N ALA A 124 -0.57 9.02 -2.47
CA ALA A 124 -1.26 7.96 -3.20
C ALA A 124 -1.05 6.60 -2.53
N ILE A 125 -2.03 5.71 -2.66
CA ILE A 125 -1.91 4.33 -2.17
C ILE A 125 -1.41 3.45 -3.31
N ALA A 126 -0.30 2.73 -3.07
CA ALA A 126 0.24 1.77 -4.03
C ALA A 126 -0.15 0.34 -3.64
N SER A 127 -0.38 -0.51 -4.65
CA SER A 127 -0.61 -1.94 -4.47
C SER A 127 0.33 -2.74 -5.37
N ILE A 128 0.86 -3.83 -4.85
CA ILE A 128 1.64 -4.80 -5.64
C ILE A 128 0.68 -5.77 -6.31
N MET A 129 0.73 -5.83 -7.62
CA MET A 129 -0.14 -6.66 -8.45
C MET A 129 0.63 -7.83 -9.06
N PRO A 130 0.01 -9.01 -9.18
CA PRO A 130 0.63 -10.16 -9.82
C PRO A 130 0.67 -10.01 -11.34
N SER A 131 1.65 -10.67 -11.96
CA SER A 131 1.75 -10.82 -13.42
C SER A 131 1.69 -12.31 -13.82
N ILE A 132 1.35 -12.60 -15.09
CA ILE A 132 1.46 -13.96 -15.62
C ILE A 132 2.91 -14.43 -15.68
N HIS A 133 3.86 -13.51 -15.74
CA HIS A 133 5.28 -13.83 -15.77
C HIS A 133 5.75 -14.31 -14.39
N ARG A 134 6.49 -15.41 -14.39
CA ARG A 134 7.00 -15.99 -13.15
C ARG A 134 7.98 -15.02 -12.48
N ASN A 135 7.81 -14.80 -11.17
CA ASN A 135 8.64 -13.90 -10.37
C ASN A 135 8.60 -12.43 -10.82
N HIS A 136 7.52 -12.00 -11.48
CA HIS A 136 7.29 -10.62 -11.82
C HIS A 136 6.00 -10.14 -11.18
N THR A 137 6.09 -8.99 -10.55
CA THR A 137 4.97 -8.22 -9.98
C THR A 137 5.14 -6.78 -10.42
N TYR A 138 4.08 -6.01 -10.40
CA TYR A 138 4.13 -4.58 -10.73
C TYR A 138 3.39 -3.75 -9.68
N VAL A 139 3.73 -2.48 -9.60
CA VAL A 139 3.07 -1.49 -8.75
C VAL A 139 1.88 -0.90 -9.51
N LEU A 140 0.68 -0.97 -8.94
CA LEU A 140 -0.48 -0.20 -9.41
C LEU A 140 -0.72 0.95 -8.44
N LEU A 141 -0.80 2.18 -8.97
CA LEU A 141 -1.09 3.35 -8.16
C LEU A 141 -1.72 4.47 -8.99
N ASP A 142 -2.70 5.19 -8.47
CA ASP A 142 -3.31 5.17 -7.14
C ASP A 142 -4.43 4.11 -7.06
N VAL A 143 -4.59 3.46 -5.90
CA VAL A 143 -5.65 2.45 -5.73
C VAL A 143 -6.74 2.88 -4.74
N GLY A 144 -6.95 4.19 -4.58
CA GLY A 144 -8.09 4.67 -3.81
C GLY A 144 -7.89 5.89 -2.92
N ALA A 145 -6.77 6.59 -3.03
CA ALA A 145 -6.54 7.82 -2.27
C ALA A 145 -7.18 9.06 -2.91
N ASN A 146 -7.17 9.14 -4.25
CA ASN A 146 -7.62 10.32 -4.99
C ASN A 146 -8.52 9.90 -6.15
N THR A 147 -9.80 10.25 -6.08
CA THR A 147 -10.80 9.87 -7.08
C THR A 147 -10.88 10.82 -8.26
N ASP A 148 -10.34 12.03 -8.12
CA ASP A 148 -10.27 13.07 -9.15
C ASP A 148 -8.84 13.58 -9.20
N CYS A 149 -8.17 13.37 -10.33
CA CYS A 149 -6.75 13.63 -10.49
C CYS A 149 -6.46 14.56 -11.66
N LYS A 150 -5.75 15.66 -11.38
CA LYS A 150 -5.13 16.50 -12.38
C LYS A 150 -3.92 15.80 -13.02
N PRO A 151 -3.46 16.20 -14.22
CA PRO A 151 -2.26 15.66 -14.85
C PRO A 151 -1.02 15.68 -13.96
N LEU A 152 -0.81 16.75 -13.18
CA LEU A 152 0.28 16.86 -12.22
C LEU A 152 0.24 15.76 -11.16
N TYR A 153 -0.95 15.37 -10.66
CA TYR A 153 -1.04 14.32 -9.64
C TYR A 153 -0.66 12.96 -10.20
N LEU A 154 -1.17 12.62 -11.38
CA LEU A 154 -0.82 11.37 -12.08
C LEU A 154 0.68 11.32 -12.40
N PHE A 155 1.26 12.44 -12.80
CA PHE A 155 2.70 12.56 -13.00
C PHE A 155 3.47 12.29 -11.71
N GLN A 156 3.07 12.90 -10.59
CA GLN A 156 3.70 12.67 -9.28
C GLN A 156 3.51 11.24 -8.80
N PHE A 157 2.38 10.60 -9.11
CA PHE A 157 2.18 9.17 -8.81
C PHE A 157 3.19 8.31 -9.58
N ALA A 158 3.51 8.65 -10.83
CA ALA A 158 4.54 7.94 -11.58
C ALA A 158 5.92 8.03 -10.90
N LEU A 159 6.32 9.22 -10.42
CA LEU A 159 7.58 9.41 -9.69
C LEU A 159 7.61 8.59 -8.41
N MET A 160 6.51 8.62 -7.64
CA MET A 160 6.40 7.84 -6.40
C MET A 160 6.40 6.33 -6.68
N GLY A 161 5.73 5.89 -7.74
CA GLY A 161 5.68 4.49 -8.16
C GLY A 161 7.04 3.96 -8.61
N ASP A 162 7.81 4.74 -9.35
CA ASP A 162 9.19 4.41 -9.75
C ASP A 162 10.09 4.26 -8.52
N ALA A 163 10.13 5.27 -7.64
CA ALA A 163 10.90 5.20 -6.40
C ALA A 163 10.53 3.98 -5.54
N TYR A 164 9.24 3.65 -5.47
CA TYR A 164 8.77 2.48 -4.72
C TYR A 164 9.18 1.16 -5.41
N ALA A 165 9.07 1.07 -6.74
CA ALA A 165 9.51 -0.12 -7.48
C ALA A 165 11.03 -0.34 -7.36
N ARG A 166 11.83 0.72 -7.42
CA ARG A 166 13.29 0.65 -7.15
C ARG A 166 13.58 0.19 -5.73
N THR A 167 12.81 0.67 -4.76
CA THR A 167 13.04 0.39 -3.34
C THR A 167 12.61 -1.02 -2.97
N TYR A 168 11.37 -1.39 -3.27
CA TYR A 168 10.74 -2.61 -2.78
C TYR A 168 10.83 -3.79 -3.75
N LEU A 169 10.76 -3.55 -5.07
CA LEU A 169 10.94 -4.59 -6.07
C LEU A 169 12.41 -4.72 -6.52
N HIS A 170 13.32 -3.87 -6.03
CA HIS A 170 14.75 -3.86 -6.34
C HIS A 170 15.05 -3.75 -7.84
N LEU A 171 14.26 -2.95 -8.55
CA LEU A 171 14.43 -2.71 -9.98
C LEU A 171 15.33 -1.48 -10.22
N GLU A 172 16.27 -1.58 -11.15
CA GLU A 172 17.18 -0.46 -11.45
C GLU A 172 16.52 0.60 -12.35
N ASN A 173 15.70 0.19 -13.30
CA ASN A 173 15.05 1.06 -14.28
C ASN A 173 13.62 0.61 -14.57
N PRO A 174 12.67 0.85 -13.64
CA PRO A 174 11.28 0.39 -13.74
C PRO A 174 10.60 0.95 -15.00
N ARG A 175 9.85 0.10 -15.70
CA ARG A 175 9.05 0.51 -16.85
C ARG A 175 7.71 1.05 -16.38
N VAL A 176 7.52 2.35 -16.55
CA VAL A 176 6.33 3.09 -16.12
C VAL A 176 5.33 3.21 -17.27
N ALA A 177 4.08 2.83 -17.06
CA ALA A 177 2.99 2.96 -18.02
C ALA A 177 1.82 3.74 -17.44
N LEU A 178 1.06 4.43 -18.30
CA LEU A 178 -0.17 5.12 -17.95
C LEU A 178 -1.37 4.26 -18.33
N LEU A 179 -2.23 3.92 -17.37
CA LEU A 179 -3.45 3.16 -17.63
C LEU A 179 -4.43 3.96 -18.48
N ASN A 180 -4.83 3.40 -19.61
CA ASN A 180 -5.68 4.08 -20.58
C ASN A 180 -6.64 3.08 -21.26
N VAL A 181 -7.56 3.59 -22.06
CA VAL A 181 -8.53 2.81 -22.86
C VAL A 181 -7.95 2.26 -24.17
N GLY A 182 -6.73 2.64 -24.54
CA GLY A 182 -6.00 2.22 -25.72
C GLY A 182 -4.52 2.57 -25.60
N GLU A 183 -3.66 1.88 -26.35
CA GLU A 183 -2.20 2.03 -26.28
C GLU A 183 -1.68 3.27 -27.05
N GLU A 184 -2.48 3.81 -28.00
CA GLU A 184 -2.06 4.94 -28.83
C GLU A 184 -1.96 6.24 -28.03
N GLU A 185 -0.99 7.10 -28.33
CA GLU A 185 -0.70 8.38 -27.64
C GLU A 185 -1.92 9.31 -27.52
N GLY A 186 -2.78 9.35 -28.54
CA GLY A 186 -3.96 10.23 -28.57
C GLY A 186 -5.19 9.72 -27.82
N LYS A 187 -5.15 8.57 -27.16
CA LYS A 187 -6.29 7.98 -26.45
C LYS A 187 -6.54 8.62 -25.08
N GLY A 188 -7.76 8.43 -24.60
CA GLY A 188 -8.22 8.94 -23.30
C GLY A 188 -8.74 10.38 -23.35
N TYR A 189 -9.18 10.84 -22.20
CA TYR A 189 -9.61 12.22 -21.99
C TYR A 189 -8.41 13.18 -21.84
N LEU A 190 -8.69 14.49 -21.79
CA LEU A 190 -7.65 15.51 -21.86
C LEU A 190 -6.55 15.34 -20.81
N ASP A 191 -6.92 15.13 -19.56
CA ASP A 191 -5.94 15.01 -18.47
C ASP A 191 -4.97 13.84 -18.66
N LEU A 192 -5.43 12.71 -19.28
CA LEU A 192 -4.54 11.59 -19.59
C LEU A 192 -3.55 11.93 -20.71
N LYS A 193 -3.98 12.73 -21.72
CA LYS A 193 -3.09 13.20 -22.80
C LYS A 193 -2.03 14.15 -22.26
N GLU A 194 -2.43 15.09 -21.42
CA GLU A 194 -1.50 16.01 -20.76
C GLU A 194 -0.53 15.25 -19.84
N THR A 195 -1.02 14.26 -19.08
CA THR A 195 -0.18 13.40 -18.26
C THR A 195 0.83 12.61 -19.11
N PHE A 196 0.39 12.08 -20.25
CA PHE A 196 1.27 11.38 -21.19
C PHE A 196 2.41 12.28 -21.68
N ASP A 197 2.11 13.54 -22.03
CA ASP A 197 3.10 14.51 -22.49
C ASP A 197 4.10 14.88 -21.37
N LEU A 198 3.63 15.01 -20.12
CA LEU A 198 4.51 15.21 -18.97
C LEU A 198 5.43 14.00 -18.72
N LEU A 199 4.90 12.78 -18.78
CA LEU A 199 5.67 11.57 -18.60
C LEU A 199 6.76 11.38 -19.68
N LYS A 200 6.48 11.76 -20.92
CA LYS A 200 7.47 11.75 -22.02
C LYS A 200 8.64 12.72 -21.80
N GLN A 201 8.44 13.76 -21.03
CA GLN A 201 9.45 14.78 -20.72
C GLN A 201 10.23 14.46 -19.44
N SER A 202 9.82 13.44 -18.68
CA SER A 202 10.43 13.06 -17.41
C SER A 202 11.71 12.26 -17.57
N THR A 203 12.40 12.05 -16.47
CA THR A 203 13.56 11.15 -16.36
C THR A 203 13.15 9.66 -16.28
N LEU A 204 11.85 9.38 -16.15
CA LEU A 204 11.32 8.02 -15.99
C LEU A 204 11.46 7.17 -17.26
N ASN A 205 11.61 5.89 -17.12
CA ASN A 205 11.51 4.93 -18.22
C ASN A 205 10.04 4.73 -18.62
N PHE A 206 9.42 5.78 -19.15
CA PHE A 206 8.03 5.77 -19.58
C PHE A 206 7.87 4.97 -20.89
N VAL A 207 7.03 3.92 -20.85
CA VAL A 207 6.81 3.01 -21.97
C VAL A 207 5.49 3.25 -22.71
N GLY A 208 4.74 4.31 -22.35
CA GLY A 208 3.50 4.69 -23.01
C GLY A 208 2.23 4.29 -22.26
N ASN A 209 1.11 4.24 -22.97
CA ASN A 209 -0.18 3.80 -22.43
C ASN A 209 -0.24 2.28 -22.32
N ILE A 210 -1.04 1.79 -21.37
CA ILE A 210 -1.36 0.38 -21.22
C ILE A 210 -2.86 0.19 -21.03
N GLU A 211 -3.45 -0.82 -21.69
CA GLU A 211 -4.83 -1.21 -21.46
C GLU A 211 -4.98 -2.14 -20.24
N GLY A 212 -6.15 -2.13 -19.58
CA GLY A 212 -6.43 -2.97 -18.43
C GLY A 212 -6.20 -4.48 -18.65
N LYS A 213 -6.47 -4.99 -19.87
CA LYS A 213 -6.20 -6.40 -20.22
C LYS A 213 -4.70 -6.73 -20.29
N ALA A 214 -3.88 -5.73 -20.61
CA ALA A 214 -2.44 -5.87 -20.79
C ALA A 214 -1.67 -5.80 -19.46
N MET A 215 -2.23 -5.17 -18.41
CA MET A 215 -1.59 -5.02 -17.10
C MET A 215 -1.05 -6.34 -16.53
N PHE A 216 -1.75 -7.45 -16.73
CA PHE A 216 -1.32 -8.76 -16.23
C PHE A 216 -0.36 -9.50 -17.19
N LYS A 217 -0.33 -9.10 -18.48
CA LYS A 217 0.40 -9.80 -19.55
C LYS A 217 1.72 -9.15 -19.91
N ASP A 218 1.74 -7.84 -19.94
CA ASP A 218 2.91 -7.09 -20.37
C ASP A 218 3.92 -6.96 -19.24
N ARG A 219 5.16 -6.76 -19.61
CA ARG A 219 6.22 -6.56 -18.63
C ARG A 219 6.32 -5.06 -18.32
N VAL A 220 5.36 -4.54 -17.57
CA VAL A 220 5.42 -3.21 -16.96
C VAL A 220 5.69 -3.37 -15.48
N ASP A 221 6.34 -2.38 -14.88
CA ASP A 221 6.76 -2.45 -13.48
C ASP A 221 5.99 -1.47 -12.61
N VAL A 222 5.48 -0.39 -13.22
CA VAL A 222 4.60 0.60 -12.58
C VAL A 222 3.46 0.95 -13.53
N VAL A 223 2.23 0.87 -13.05
CA VAL A 223 1.02 1.29 -13.78
C VAL A 223 0.35 2.40 -12.99
N VAL A 224 0.20 3.56 -13.65
CA VAL A 224 -0.35 4.77 -13.04
C VAL A 224 -1.79 5.00 -13.49
N CYS A 225 -2.66 5.33 -12.56
CA CYS A 225 -4.04 5.74 -12.78
C CYS A 225 -4.54 6.64 -11.65
N ASP A 226 -5.74 7.21 -11.79
CA ASP A 226 -6.44 7.80 -10.66
C ASP A 226 -6.95 6.73 -9.68
N GLY A 227 -7.23 7.14 -8.44
CA GLY A 227 -7.64 6.22 -7.39
C GLY A 227 -9.04 5.62 -7.58
N PHE A 228 -9.91 6.23 -8.39
CA PHE A 228 -11.21 5.64 -8.70
C PHE A 228 -11.05 4.43 -9.62
N ILE A 229 -10.34 4.61 -10.73
CA ILE A 229 -10.06 3.54 -11.70
C ILE A 229 -9.20 2.46 -11.05
N GLY A 230 -8.14 2.85 -10.33
CA GLY A 230 -7.25 1.91 -9.67
C GLY A 230 -7.92 1.05 -8.60
N ASN A 231 -8.81 1.64 -7.79
CA ASN A 231 -9.59 0.88 -6.80
C ASN A 231 -10.56 -0.10 -7.46
N ILE A 232 -11.22 0.31 -8.55
CA ILE A 232 -12.08 -0.60 -9.33
C ILE A 232 -11.24 -1.73 -9.92
N ALA A 233 -10.10 -1.43 -10.56
CA ALA A 233 -9.22 -2.44 -11.14
C ALA A 233 -8.73 -3.45 -10.08
N LEU A 234 -8.30 -2.97 -8.92
CA LEU A 234 -7.90 -3.80 -7.80
C LEU A 234 -9.04 -4.70 -7.32
N LYS A 235 -10.23 -4.14 -7.07
CA LYS A 235 -11.41 -4.89 -6.57
C LYS A 235 -11.94 -5.89 -7.59
N VAL A 236 -11.89 -5.58 -8.87
CA VAL A 236 -12.23 -6.53 -9.94
C VAL A 236 -11.23 -7.68 -9.98
N ALA A 237 -9.93 -7.38 -9.87
CA ALA A 237 -8.89 -8.42 -9.82
C ALA A 237 -9.06 -9.34 -8.60
N GLU A 238 -9.26 -8.78 -7.41
CA GLU A 238 -9.55 -9.51 -6.17
C GLU A 238 -10.79 -10.41 -6.32
N GLY A 239 -11.90 -9.84 -6.77
CA GLY A 239 -13.15 -10.54 -6.95
C GLY A 239 -13.08 -11.65 -8.01
N THR A 240 -12.37 -11.41 -9.10
CA THR A 240 -12.13 -12.42 -10.16
C THR A 240 -11.32 -13.60 -9.62
N PHE A 241 -10.28 -13.31 -8.83
CA PHE A 241 -9.49 -14.37 -8.21
C PHE A 241 -10.32 -15.22 -7.23
N ASP A 242 -11.12 -14.58 -6.37
CA ASP A 242 -11.99 -15.29 -5.44
C ASP A 242 -13.08 -16.09 -6.16
N PHE A 243 -13.65 -15.58 -7.25
CA PHE A 243 -14.59 -16.26 -8.11
C PHE A 243 -13.99 -17.55 -8.71
N VAL A 244 -12.82 -17.44 -9.35
CA VAL A 244 -12.14 -18.60 -9.95
C VAL A 244 -11.79 -19.63 -8.86
N ARG A 245 -11.29 -19.18 -7.71
CA ARG A 245 -10.97 -20.03 -6.56
C ARG A 245 -12.20 -20.78 -6.04
N SER A 246 -13.36 -20.12 -5.97
CA SER A 246 -14.60 -20.72 -5.50
C SER A 246 -15.10 -21.81 -6.43
N ILE A 247 -15.09 -21.55 -7.75
CA ILE A 247 -15.46 -22.56 -8.77
C ILE A 247 -14.53 -23.76 -8.70
N LEU A 248 -13.21 -23.52 -8.65
CA LEU A 248 -12.22 -24.62 -8.56
C LEU A 248 -12.46 -25.46 -7.31
N ARG A 249 -12.76 -24.83 -6.17
CA ARG A 249 -13.06 -25.53 -4.94
C ARG A 249 -14.32 -26.39 -5.04
N GLU A 250 -15.37 -25.85 -5.67
CA GLU A 250 -16.62 -26.57 -5.89
C GLU A 250 -16.39 -27.80 -6.78
N GLU A 251 -15.72 -27.64 -7.93
CA GLU A 251 -15.44 -28.75 -8.86
C GLU A 251 -14.52 -29.83 -8.23
N VAL A 252 -13.55 -29.42 -7.40
CA VAL A 252 -12.71 -30.38 -6.65
C VAL A 252 -13.54 -31.18 -5.64
N GLN A 253 -14.55 -30.55 -5.01
CA GLN A 253 -15.38 -31.22 -4.01
C GLN A 253 -16.41 -32.19 -4.62
N ARG A 254 -16.71 -32.08 -5.92
CA ARG A 254 -17.79 -32.76 -6.62
C ARG A 254 -17.58 -34.28 -6.74
N SER A 255 -16.35 -34.76 -6.81
CA SER A 255 -16.07 -36.20 -6.89
C SER A 255 -14.82 -36.62 -6.07
N TRP A 256 -14.75 -37.89 -5.72
CA TRP A 256 -13.57 -38.44 -5.02
C TRP A 256 -12.34 -38.47 -5.91
N LEU A 257 -12.52 -38.68 -7.24
CA LEU A 257 -11.43 -38.62 -8.22
C LEU A 257 -10.85 -37.21 -8.32
N SER A 258 -11.70 -36.17 -8.34
CA SER A 258 -11.28 -34.77 -8.32
C SER A 258 -10.46 -34.43 -7.06
N LYS A 259 -10.87 -34.96 -5.91
CA LYS A 259 -10.12 -34.80 -4.64
C LYS A 259 -8.74 -35.45 -4.69
N LEU A 260 -8.63 -36.66 -5.26
CA LEU A 260 -7.33 -37.32 -5.48
C LEU A 260 -6.45 -36.56 -6.46
N GLY A 261 -7.02 -36.08 -7.58
CA GLY A 261 -6.31 -35.22 -8.54
C GLY A 261 -5.81 -33.91 -7.89
N TYR A 262 -6.64 -33.26 -7.07
CA TYR A 262 -6.22 -32.09 -6.33
C TYR A 262 -5.09 -32.37 -5.34
N LEU A 263 -5.11 -33.52 -4.65
CA LEU A 263 -4.05 -33.91 -3.74
C LEU A 263 -2.72 -34.08 -4.47
N ALA A 264 -2.74 -34.70 -5.66
CA ALA A 264 -1.55 -34.83 -6.53
C ALA A 264 -1.03 -33.46 -7.04
N MET A 265 -1.92 -32.49 -7.27
CA MET A 265 -1.61 -31.15 -7.75
C MET A 265 -1.51 -30.10 -6.62
N ARG A 266 -1.43 -30.52 -5.36
CA ARG A 266 -1.43 -29.60 -4.21
C ARG A 266 -0.33 -28.53 -4.28
N ALA A 267 0.88 -28.91 -4.69
CA ALA A 267 2.01 -27.99 -4.78
C ALA A 267 1.81 -26.90 -5.86
N PRO A 268 1.42 -27.21 -7.12
CA PRO A 268 1.02 -26.20 -8.10
C PRO A 268 -0.09 -25.26 -7.63
N PHE A 269 -1.14 -25.77 -6.98
CA PHE A 269 -2.23 -24.93 -6.46
C PHE A 269 -1.78 -24.02 -5.32
N GLN A 270 -0.88 -24.47 -4.46
CA GLN A 270 -0.28 -23.63 -3.43
C GLN A 270 0.57 -22.51 -4.03
N GLN A 271 1.35 -22.80 -5.08
CA GLN A 271 2.12 -21.78 -5.80
C GLN A 271 1.21 -20.76 -6.49
N LEU A 272 0.15 -21.21 -7.16
CA LEU A 272 -0.84 -20.33 -7.77
C LEU A 272 -1.45 -19.40 -6.73
N ARG A 273 -1.86 -19.94 -5.57
CA ARG A 273 -2.40 -19.16 -4.47
C ARG A 273 -1.42 -18.10 -4.00
N LYS A 274 -0.17 -18.45 -3.73
CA LYS A 274 0.85 -17.49 -3.29
C LYS A 274 1.09 -16.37 -4.31
N ARG A 275 1.05 -16.69 -5.61
CA ARG A 275 1.25 -15.69 -6.67
C ARG A 275 0.10 -14.71 -6.80
N ALA A 276 -1.13 -15.16 -6.56
CA ALA A 276 -2.33 -14.37 -6.73
C ALA A 276 -2.83 -13.73 -5.41
N ASP A 277 -2.25 -14.09 -4.28
CA ASP A 277 -2.68 -13.63 -2.96
C ASP A 277 -1.90 -12.34 -2.60
N TYR A 278 -2.52 -11.19 -2.84
CA TYR A 278 -1.99 -9.87 -2.46
C TYR A 278 -1.72 -9.72 -0.94
N SER A 279 -2.36 -10.55 -0.11
CA SER A 279 -2.13 -10.54 1.34
C SER A 279 -0.71 -11.00 1.75
N GLU A 280 0.01 -11.65 0.84
CA GLU A 280 1.42 -12.03 1.04
C GLU A 280 2.35 -10.79 1.08
N VAL A 281 1.98 -9.69 0.42
CA VAL A 281 2.74 -8.43 0.43
C VAL A 281 2.61 -7.72 1.78
N GLY A 282 1.45 -7.85 2.44
CA GLY A 282 1.27 -7.30 3.78
C GLY A 282 0.80 -5.84 3.82
N GLY A 283 -0.13 -5.43 2.96
CA GLY A 283 -0.73 -4.09 2.96
C GLY A 283 -0.17 -3.17 1.87
N ALA A 284 -0.78 -2.00 1.76
CA ALA A 284 -0.53 -0.99 0.74
C ALA A 284 0.15 0.24 1.35
N PRO A 285 1.32 0.68 0.86
CA PRO A 285 1.95 1.90 1.34
C PRO A 285 1.19 3.14 0.87
N LEU A 286 1.06 4.11 1.76
CA LEU A 286 0.67 5.48 1.44
C LEU A 286 1.94 6.27 1.09
N LEU A 287 2.17 6.47 -0.19
CA LEU A 287 3.34 7.18 -0.71
C LEU A 287 3.12 8.70 -0.72
N GLY A 288 4.19 9.47 -0.59
CA GLY A 288 4.16 10.93 -0.72
C GLY A 288 3.89 11.70 0.58
N VAL A 289 3.92 11.06 1.74
CA VAL A 289 3.93 11.68 3.07
C VAL A 289 5.32 11.57 3.71
N ASN A 290 5.67 12.47 4.65
CA ASN A 290 6.97 12.46 5.36
C ASN A 290 7.00 11.37 6.44
N GLY A 291 6.93 10.10 6.06
CA GLY A 291 6.97 8.92 6.91
C GLY A 291 6.43 7.70 6.16
N VAL A 292 6.78 6.52 6.62
CA VAL A 292 6.28 5.28 6.02
C VAL A 292 4.96 4.88 6.71
N VAL A 293 3.91 4.74 5.92
CA VAL A 293 2.57 4.34 6.43
C VAL A 293 2.06 3.19 5.57
N ILE A 294 1.85 2.03 6.19
CA ILE A 294 1.28 0.85 5.53
C ILE A 294 -0.16 0.66 5.98
N ILE A 295 -1.06 0.67 5.03
CA ILE A 295 -2.50 0.51 5.24
C ILE A 295 -2.88 -0.92 4.87
N CYS A 296 -3.49 -1.64 5.81
CA CYS A 296 -3.99 -2.99 5.64
C CYS A 296 -5.52 -2.99 5.56
N HIS A 297 -6.09 -4.05 4.99
CA HIS A 297 -7.54 -4.23 4.98
C HIS A 297 -8.05 -4.54 6.40
N GLY A 298 -9.22 -4.04 6.80
CA GLY A 298 -9.80 -4.27 8.14
C GLY A 298 -9.95 -5.76 8.51
N SER A 299 -10.16 -6.62 7.52
CA SER A 299 -10.26 -8.08 7.71
C SER A 299 -8.91 -8.81 7.70
N SER A 300 -7.78 -8.11 7.68
CA SER A 300 -6.43 -8.68 7.63
C SER A 300 -6.19 -9.69 8.75
N LYS A 301 -5.49 -10.77 8.39
CA LYS A 301 -5.14 -11.85 9.31
C LYS A 301 -3.74 -11.62 9.89
N VAL A 302 -3.39 -12.41 10.91
CA VAL A 302 -2.08 -12.34 11.58
C VAL A 302 -0.91 -12.33 10.59
N HIS A 303 -0.87 -13.25 9.61
CA HIS A 303 0.23 -13.33 8.66
C HIS A 303 0.33 -12.09 7.76
N THR A 304 -0.82 -11.49 7.37
CA THR A 304 -0.87 -10.27 6.55
C THR A 304 -0.30 -9.08 7.32
N LEU A 305 -0.73 -8.90 8.57
CA LEU A 305 -0.22 -7.82 9.43
C LEU A 305 1.26 -8.01 9.79
N ARG A 306 1.69 -9.24 10.06
CA ARG A 306 3.11 -9.56 10.26
C ARG A 306 3.94 -9.19 9.04
N ASN A 307 3.48 -9.52 7.83
CA ASN A 307 4.14 -9.14 6.59
C ASN A 307 4.10 -7.62 6.36
N ALA A 308 3.02 -6.92 6.76
CA ALA A 308 2.94 -5.46 6.71
C ALA A 308 3.99 -4.78 7.60
N ILE A 309 4.26 -5.33 8.78
CA ILE A 309 5.32 -4.84 9.67
C ILE A 309 6.70 -5.01 9.00
N LYS A 310 6.94 -6.16 8.36
CA LYS A 310 8.16 -6.39 7.58
C LYS A 310 8.28 -5.40 6.40
N HIS A 311 7.20 -5.22 5.65
CA HIS A 311 7.14 -4.28 4.54
C HIS A 311 7.43 -2.84 5.00
N ALA A 312 6.85 -2.42 6.13
CA ALA A 312 7.13 -1.12 6.73
C ALA A 312 8.61 -0.96 7.10
N GLN A 313 9.22 -1.99 7.69
CA GLN A 313 10.63 -2.04 8.00
C GLN A 313 11.49 -1.89 6.74
N GLU A 314 11.24 -2.68 5.70
CA GLU A 314 12.00 -2.64 4.44
C GLU A 314 11.91 -1.27 3.77
N CYS A 315 10.73 -0.65 3.71
CA CYS A 315 10.56 0.70 3.17
C CYS A 315 11.35 1.76 3.95
N ALA A 316 11.36 1.66 5.28
CA ALA A 316 12.09 2.58 6.15
C ALA A 316 13.62 2.39 6.02
N GLU A 317 14.11 1.14 6.08
CA GLU A 317 15.53 0.79 5.93
C GLU A 317 16.10 1.24 4.58
N GLN A 318 15.30 1.11 3.52
CA GLN A 318 15.67 1.50 2.17
C GLN A 318 15.47 3.00 1.90
N LYS A 319 15.03 3.78 2.91
CA LYS A 319 14.83 5.24 2.81
C LYS A 319 13.92 5.64 1.65
N LEU A 320 12.75 4.99 1.55
CA LEU A 320 11.80 5.21 0.46
C LEU A 320 11.47 6.70 0.26
N ASN A 321 11.24 7.44 1.35
CA ASN A 321 10.87 8.85 1.29
C ASN A 321 11.98 9.73 0.70
N ASP A 322 13.24 9.43 1.03
CA ASP A 322 14.39 10.16 0.47
C ASP A 322 14.50 9.92 -1.04
N LYS A 323 14.24 8.67 -1.49
CA LYS A 323 14.25 8.34 -2.92
C LYS A 323 13.11 9.03 -3.67
N ILE A 324 11.91 9.12 -3.08
CA ILE A 324 10.80 9.89 -3.66
C ILE A 324 11.20 11.38 -3.78
N ALA A 325 11.81 11.95 -2.75
CA ALA A 325 12.28 13.34 -2.80
C ALA A 325 13.34 13.58 -3.88
N VAL A 326 14.22 12.61 -4.12
CA VAL A 326 15.20 12.67 -5.22
C VAL A 326 14.50 12.67 -6.58
N GLU A 327 13.58 11.71 -6.83
CA GLU A 327 12.82 11.65 -8.08
C GLU A 327 12.04 12.96 -8.35
N VAL A 328 11.44 13.54 -7.30
CA VAL A 328 10.76 14.84 -7.40
C VAL A 328 11.76 15.94 -7.80
N SER A 329 12.94 15.96 -7.17
CA SER A 329 13.96 17.00 -7.44
C SER A 329 14.54 16.92 -8.86
N GLU A 330 14.72 15.71 -9.38
CA GLU A 330 15.21 15.48 -10.74
C GLU A 330 14.18 15.88 -11.82
N ASN A 331 12.90 15.98 -11.45
CA ASN A 331 11.79 16.32 -12.35
C ASN A 331 11.15 17.70 -12.05
N LEU A 332 11.84 18.58 -11.29
CA LEU A 332 11.29 19.88 -10.87
C LEU A 332 10.84 20.78 -12.03
N GLU A 333 11.54 20.78 -13.15
CA GLU A 333 11.19 21.61 -14.30
C GLU A 333 9.87 21.15 -14.93
N VAL A 334 9.65 19.84 -15.05
CA VAL A 334 8.39 19.25 -15.53
C VAL A 334 7.25 19.57 -14.57
N ILE A 335 7.49 19.49 -13.25
CA ILE A 335 6.51 19.84 -12.21
C ILE A 335 6.11 21.32 -12.30
N LYS A 336 7.08 22.24 -12.46
CA LYS A 336 6.80 23.68 -12.64
C LYS A 336 5.95 23.93 -13.90
N GLN A 337 6.30 23.29 -15.00
CA GLN A 337 5.55 23.41 -16.25
C GLN A 337 4.11 22.92 -16.07
N ALA A 338 3.90 21.77 -15.41
CA ALA A 338 2.58 21.25 -15.11
C ALA A 338 1.76 22.19 -14.20
N LYS A 339 2.38 22.84 -13.20
CA LYS A 339 1.71 23.85 -12.35
C LYS A 339 1.25 25.05 -13.16
N ILE A 340 2.08 25.57 -14.06
CA ILE A 340 1.73 26.70 -14.95
C ILE A 340 0.53 26.33 -15.83
N MET A 341 0.53 25.14 -16.44
CA MET A 341 -0.59 24.64 -17.26
C MET A 341 -1.91 24.57 -16.46
N ASN A 342 -1.83 24.24 -15.18
CA ASN A 342 -2.99 24.17 -14.28
C ASN A 342 -3.39 25.55 -13.69
N GLY A 343 -2.71 26.64 -14.03
CA GLY A 343 -2.97 27.98 -13.48
C GLY A 343 -2.61 28.14 -12.00
N GLU A 344 -1.72 27.30 -11.49
CA GLU A 344 -1.24 27.34 -10.11
C GLU A 344 0.01 28.24 -10.03
N SER A 345 0.15 29.02 -8.95
CA SER A 345 1.38 29.80 -8.70
C SER A 345 2.54 28.84 -8.35
N ILE A 346 3.72 29.16 -8.90
CA ILE A 346 4.97 28.42 -8.67
C ILE A 346 5.47 28.62 -7.24
#